data_c3dc463af9781190fa6708a2e54d3689
#
_entry.id   c3dc463af9781190fa6708a2e54d3689
#
_cell.length_a   1.000
_cell.length_b   1.000
_cell.length_c   1.000
_cell.angle_alpha   90.00
_cell.angle_beta   90.00
_cell.angle_gamma   90.00
#
_symmetry.space_group_name_H-M   'P 1'
#
loop_
_entity.id
_entity.type
_entity.pdbx_description
1 polymer ?
#
loop_
_entity_poly.entity_id
_entity_poly.type
_entity_poly.pdbx_seq_one_letter_code
_entity_poly.pdbx_strand_id
1 'polypeptide(L)'
;MHWKCRGLTLGEPATNFPALPTRPVMKTFSAKANEVDRKWWIIDAEDQVLGRVAVKAANLLRGKEKAILTPHVDTGDFVVVINAEKVRLTGKKEEQKTFMSFSGFVGGHKSESARSRRARHPELLVEHAVRGMIPHTKLGRAVYRKLKVYKGADHPHAAQQPQTVAFD
;
A
#
# COMPACT_ATOMS: atom_id res chain seq x y z
N MET A 1 -23.21 87.30 -0.68
CA MET A 1 -23.76 86.22 -1.51
C MET A 1 -23.42 84.90 -0.80
N HIS A 2 -24.38 84.33 -0.12
CA HIS A 2 -24.24 83.06 0.63
C HIS A 2 -24.71 81.89 -0.22
N TRP A 3 -23.79 81.01 -0.58
CA TRP A 3 -24.12 79.75 -1.22
C TRP A 3 -24.46 78.70 -0.14
N LYS A 4 -25.70 78.25 -0.04
CA LYS A 4 -26.13 77.16 0.76
C LYS A 4 -25.84 75.88 -0.02
N CYS A 5 -24.88 75.06 0.46
CA CYS A 5 -24.71 73.70 0.01
C CYS A 5 -25.94 72.87 0.47
N ARG A 6 -26.75 72.39 -0.45
CA ARG A 6 -27.78 71.40 -0.19
C ARG A 6 -27.09 70.02 0.06
N GLY A 7 -27.35 69.45 1.21
CA GLY A 7 -26.87 68.13 1.61
C GLY A 7 -27.35 67.07 0.63
N LEU A 8 -26.38 66.34 0.05
CA LEU A 8 -26.62 65.09 -0.64
C LEU A 8 -26.87 64.04 0.43
N THR A 9 -28.11 63.55 0.52
CA THR A 9 -28.45 62.35 1.27
C THR A 9 -27.82 61.18 0.55
N LEU A 10 -26.84 60.53 1.22
CA LEU A 10 -26.28 59.29 0.77
C LEU A 10 -27.37 58.23 0.87
N GLY A 11 -27.85 57.80 -0.32
CA GLY A 11 -28.80 56.66 -0.42
C GLY A 11 -28.12 55.41 0.17
N GLU A 12 -28.87 54.68 1.00
CA GLU A 12 -28.44 53.40 1.53
C GLU A 12 -28.04 52.46 0.39
N PRO A 13 -26.94 51.73 0.51
CA PRO A 13 -26.59 50.70 -0.47
C PRO A 13 -27.62 49.58 -0.39
N ALA A 14 -28.47 49.46 -1.43
CA ALA A 14 -29.36 48.36 -1.59
C ALA A 14 -28.55 47.06 -1.83
N THR A 15 -28.06 46.45 -0.78
CA THR A 15 -27.42 45.15 -0.79
C THR A 15 -28.44 44.04 -0.53
N ASN A 16 -29.43 43.95 -1.40
CA ASN A 16 -30.35 42.81 -1.38
C ASN A 16 -29.97 41.87 -2.53
N PHE A 17 -28.70 41.37 -2.51
CA PHE A 17 -28.38 40.22 -3.34
C PHE A 17 -28.92 38.97 -2.67
N PRO A 18 -29.75 38.18 -3.33
CA PRO A 18 -30.18 36.88 -2.82
C PRO A 18 -28.92 36.07 -2.54
N ALA A 19 -28.77 35.60 -1.30
CA ALA A 19 -27.65 34.74 -0.90
C ALA A 19 -27.60 33.55 -1.88
N LEU A 20 -26.49 33.46 -2.63
CA LEU A 20 -26.27 32.30 -3.49
C LEU A 20 -26.40 31.04 -2.64
N PRO A 21 -27.15 30.03 -3.10
CA PRO A 21 -27.28 28.78 -2.36
C PRO A 21 -25.87 28.24 -2.09
N THR A 22 -25.50 28.22 -0.82
CA THR A 22 -24.22 27.63 -0.39
C THR A 22 -24.24 26.17 -0.82
N ARG A 23 -23.50 25.85 -1.90
CA ARG A 23 -23.29 24.46 -2.30
C ARG A 23 -22.80 23.69 -1.10
N PRO A 24 -23.40 22.55 -0.73
CA PRO A 24 -22.90 21.74 0.37
C PRO A 24 -21.44 21.43 0.07
N VAL A 25 -20.55 21.86 0.96
CA VAL A 25 -19.12 21.55 0.83
C VAL A 25 -19.00 20.05 0.94
N MET A 26 -18.84 19.37 -0.18
CA MET A 26 -18.61 17.94 -0.24
C MET A 26 -17.26 17.67 0.42
N LYS A 27 -17.28 17.35 1.71
CA LYS A 27 -16.07 16.90 2.41
C LYS A 27 -15.73 15.49 1.95
N THR A 28 -14.60 15.32 1.28
CA THR A 28 -14.07 13.99 0.97
C THR A 28 -13.68 13.29 2.26
N PHE A 29 -14.01 12.00 2.34
CA PHE A 29 -13.63 11.18 3.49
C PHE A 29 -12.10 11.08 3.58
N SER A 30 -11.55 11.28 4.77
CA SER A 30 -10.14 11.07 5.08
C SER A 30 -10.03 10.18 6.31
N ALA A 31 -9.43 9.01 6.15
CA ALA A 31 -9.26 8.07 7.24
C ALA A 31 -8.35 8.64 8.34
N LYS A 32 -8.70 8.39 9.60
CA LYS A 32 -7.83 8.67 10.74
C LYS A 32 -7.10 7.40 11.14
N ALA A 33 -5.81 7.50 11.44
CA ALA A 33 -4.95 6.35 11.74
C ALA A 33 -5.45 5.51 12.93
N ASN A 34 -6.15 6.14 13.89
CA ASN A 34 -6.66 5.49 15.10
C ASN A 34 -8.00 4.75 14.88
N GLU A 35 -8.70 5.04 13.79
CA GLU A 35 -10.02 4.46 13.47
C GLU A 35 -9.93 3.30 12.48
N VAL A 36 -8.72 2.91 12.06
CA VAL A 36 -8.50 1.87 11.06
C VAL A 36 -8.45 0.49 11.72
N ASP A 37 -9.45 -0.35 11.44
CA ASP A 37 -9.43 -1.75 11.82
C ASP A 37 -8.48 -2.53 10.89
N ARG A 38 -7.48 -3.20 11.48
CA ARG A 38 -6.48 -4.01 10.77
C ARG A 38 -6.75 -5.47 11.01
N LYS A 39 -6.93 -6.21 9.92
CA LYS A 39 -7.14 -7.66 9.91
C LYS A 39 -5.83 -8.39 9.59
N TRP A 40 -5.81 -9.67 9.92
CA TRP A 40 -4.73 -10.57 9.56
C TRP A 40 -5.20 -11.51 8.46
N TRP A 41 -4.39 -11.61 7.41
CA TRP A 41 -4.65 -12.45 6.25
C TRP A 41 -3.53 -13.45 6.07
N ILE A 42 -3.89 -14.69 5.74
CA ILE A 42 -2.93 -15.73 5.38
C ILE A 42 -3.11 -16.08 3.90
N ILE A 43 -1.99 -16.11 3.20
CA ILE A 43 -1.91 -16.45 1.78
C ILE A 43 -1.05 -17.69 1.65
N ASP A 44 -1.63 -18.77 1.11
CA ASP A 44 -0.86 -19.93 0.74
C ASP A 44 -0.24 -19.72 -0.65
N ALA A 45 1.08 -19.87 -0.73
CA ALA A 45 1.82 -19.67 -1.96
C ALA A 45 2.13 -20.98 -2.70
N GLU A 46 1.65 -22.14 -2.20
CA GLU A 46 1.88 -23.44 -2.82
C GLU A 46 1.32 -23.47 -4.25
N ASP A 47 2.18 -23.82 -5.21
CA ASP A 47 1.90 -23.89 -6.65
C ASP A 47 1.38 -22.59 -7.29
N GLN A 48 1.32 -21.51 -6.54
CA GLN A 48 0.90 -20.21 -7.06
C GLN A 48 2.03 -19.49 -7.80
N VAL A 49 1.66 -18.74 -8.85
CA VAL A 49 2.61 -17.91 -9.58
C VAL A 49 3.05 -16.73 -8.70
N LEU A 50 4.37 -16.55 -8.52
CA LEU A 50 4.97 -15.50 -7.68
C LEU A 50 4.34 -14.11 -7.88
N GLY A 51 4.11 -13.72 -9.14
CA GLY A 51 3.52 -12.42 -9.46
C GLY A 51 2.10 -12.24 -8.94
N ARG A 52 1.26 -13.29 -9.02
CA ARG A 52 -0.13 -13.25 -8.52
C ARG A 52 -0.16 -13.14 -7.00
N VAL A 53 0.65 -13.95 -6.32
CA VAL A 53 0.83 -13.87 -4.85
C VAL A 53 1.25 -12.47 -4.43
N ALA A 54 2.25 -11.90 -5.11
CA ALA A 54 2.77 -10.58 -4.80
C ALA A 54 1.75 -9.45 -5.04
N VAL A 55 0.94 -9.53 -6.11
CA VAL A 55 -0.14 -8.54 -6.36
C VAL A 55 -1.20 -8.59 -5.28
N LYS A 56 -1.67 -9.80 -4.92
CA LYS A 56 -2.70 -9.97 -3.89
C LYS A 56 -2.19 -9.46 -2.54
N ALA A 57 -0.99 -9.86 -2.14
CA ALA A 57 -0.34 -9.40 -0.92
C ALA A 57 -0.17 -7.86 -0.90
N ALA A 58 0.29 -7.25 -1.99
CA ALA A 58 0.46 -5.81 -2.08
C ALA A 58 -0.87 -5.04 -2.00
N ASN A 59 -1.96 -5.58 -2.58
CA ASN A 59 -3.28 -4.96 -2.50
C ASN A 59 -3.83 -4.96 -1.06
N LEU A 60 -3.72 -6.09 -0.35
CA LEU A 60 -4.11 -6.20 1.06
C LEU A 60 -3.26 -5.27 1.96
N LEU A 61 -1.94 -5.29 1.80
CA LEU A 61 -1.01 -4.46 2.56
C LEU A 61 -1.26 -2.96 2.38
N ARG A 62 -1.63 -2.52 1.17
CA ARG A 62 -1.98 -1.13 0.88
C ARG A 62 -3.41 -0.78 1.27
N GLY A 63 -4.25 -1.78 1.54
CA GLY A 63 -5.67 -1.59 1.83
C GLY A 63 -6.51 -1.22 0.61
N LYS A 64 -6.11 -1.62 -0.62
CA LYS A 64 -6.86 -1.30 -1.84
C LYS A 64 -8.26 -1.93 -1.87
N GLU A 65 -8.48 -3.00 -1.13
CA GLU A 65 -9.77 -3.67 -1.04
C GLU A 65 -10.73 -2.98 -0.06
N LYS A 66 -10.24 -2.00 0.72
CA LYS A 66 -11.03 -1.24 1.68
C LYS A 66 -11.58 0.05 1.07
N ALA A 67 -12.86 0.32 1.29
CA ALA A 67 -13.50 1.58 0.87
C ALA A 67 -12.88 2.84 1.52
N ILE A 68 -12.26 2.67 2.71
CA ILE A 68 -11.61 3.74 3.49
C ILE A 68 -10.20 4.08 3.01
N LEU A 69 -9.75 3.53 1.87
CA LEU A 69 -8.41 3.77 1.36
C LEU A 69 -8.11 5.27 1.22
N THR A 70 -7.08 5.71 1.94
CA THR A 70 -6.58 7.08 1.88
C THR A 70 -5.07 7.06 1.61
N PRO A 71 -4.56 7.72 0.56
CA PRO A 71 -3.16 7.58 0.13
C PRO A 71 -2.11 8.00 1.15
N HIS A 72 -2.43 8.91 2.06
CA HIS A 72 -1.51 9.45 3.06
C HIS A 72 -1.60 8.75 4.43
N VAL A 73 -2.58 7.85 4.62
CA VAL A 73 -2.77 7.07 5.85
C VAL A 73 -2.60 5.59 5.56
N ASP A 74 -1.97 4.86 6.47
CA ASP A 74 -1.84 3.41 6.38
C ASP A 74 -3.16 2.74 6.81
N THR A 75 -3.98 2.37 5.84
CA THR A 75 -5.25 1.67 6.03
C THR A 75 -5.17 0.16 5.79
N GLY A 76 -4.00 -0.34 5.40
CA GLY A 76 -3.81 -1.74 5.03
C GLY A 76 -3.75 -2.72 6.20
N ASP A 77 -3.84 -3.99 5.86
CA ASP A 77 -3.89 -5.13 6.76
C ASP A 77 -2.53 -5.80 6.95
N PHE A 78 -2.45 -6.75 7.88
CA PHE A 78 -1.30 -7.62 8.04
C PHE A 78 -1.44 -8.83 7.11
N VAL A 79 -0.34 -9.23 6.47
CA VAL A 79 -0.33 -10.35 5.55
C VAL A 79 0.76 -11.33 5.95
N VAL A 80 0.36 -12.59 6.09
CA VAL A 80 1.25 -13.73 6.31
C VAL A 80 1.25 -14.57 5.04
N VAL A 81 2.42 -14.81 4.46
CA VAL A 81 2.58 -15.71 3.31
C VAL A 81 3.28 -16.97 3.79
N ILE A 82 2.67 -18.14 3.53
CA ILE A 82 3.22 -19.45 3.85
C ILE A 82 3.65 -20.19 2.59
N ASN A 83 4.43 -21.27 2.74
CA ASN A 83 4.92 -22.13 1.67
C ASN A 83 5.74 -21.36 0.59
N ALA A 84 6.55 -20.38 0.99
CA ALA A 84 7.33 -19.57 0.05
C ALA A 84 8.31 -20.39 -0.81
N GLU A 85 8.74 -21.56 -0.37
CA GLU A 85 9.62 -22.45 -1.14
C GLU A 85 8.93 -23.07 -2.36
N LYS A 86 7.59 -23.29 -2.29
CA LYS A 86 6.80 -23.94 -3.31
C LYS A 86 6.21 -22.97 -4.35
N VAL A 87 6.53 -21.70 -4.26
CA VAL A 87 6.09 -20.67 -5.21
C VAL A 87 6.58 -20.98 -6.61
N ARG A 88 5.70 -20.89 -7.61
CA ARG A 88 6.03 -21.18 -9.00
C ARG A 88 6.54 -19.93 -9.74
N LEU A 89 7.66 -20.07 -10.44
CA LEU A 89 8.14 -19.12 -11.45
C LEU A 89 7.76 -19.61 -12.83
N THR A 90 7.24 -18.74 -13.68
CA THR A 90 6.80 -19.10 -15.04
C THR A 90 7.94 -19.04 -16.04
N GLY A 91 7.92 -19.97 -17.02
CA GLY A 91 8.94 -20.05 -18.08
C GLY A 91 10.35 -20.34 -17.53
N LYS A 92 11.37 -19.82 -18.18
CA LYS A 92 12.79 -20.01 -17.79
C LYS A 92 13.30 -19.04 -16.73
N LYS A 93 12.39 -18.39 -15.96
CA LYS A 93 12.77 -17.36 -14.98
C LYS A 93 13.62 -17.89 -13.84
N GLU A 94 13.53 -19.17 -13.54
CA GLU A 94 14.31 -19.78 -12.46
C GLU A 94 15.84 -19.69 -12.72
N GLU A 95 16.22 -19.80 -13.97
CA GLU A 95 17.63 -19.71 -14.39
C GLU A 95 18.02 -18.30 -14.84
N GLN A 96 17.14 -17.66 -15.60
CA GLN A 96 17.45 -16.37 -16.23
C GLN A 96 17.30 -15.16 -15.32
N LYS A 97 16.40 -15.25 -14.31
CA LYS A 97 16.19 -14.11 -13.41
C LYS A 97 17.35 -13.98 -12.43
N THR A 98 18.07 -12.87 -12.51
CA THR A 98 19.15 -12.53 -11.59
C THR A 98 18.74 -11.39 -10.66
N PHE A 99 19.20 -11.48 -9.44
CA PHE A 99 19.06 -10.45 -8.41
C PHE A 99 20.43 -9.82 -8.18
N MET A 100 20.51 -8.52 -8.39
CA MET A 100 21.74 -7.77 -8.21
C MET A 100 21.75 -7.06 -6.86
N SER A 101 22.88 -7.10 -6.17
CA SER A 101 23.14 -6.31 -4.97
C SER A 101 24.51 -5.65 -5.08
N PHE A 102 24.63 -4.46 -4.50
CA PHE A 102 25.86 -3.68 -4.53
C PHE A 102 26.25 -3.29 -3.10
N SER A 103 27.51 -3.54 -2.72
CA SER A 103 27.99 -3.28 -1.36
C SER A 103 28.45 -1.83 -1.13
N GLY A 104 28.50 -0.99 -2.17
CA GLY A 104 29.01 0.38 -2.12
C GLY A 104 30.50 0.52 -2.42
N PHE A 105 31.24 -0.58 -2.55
CA PHE A 105 32.67 -0.56 -2.85
C PHE A 105 32.96 -0.90 -4.32
N VAL A 106 34.10 -0.46 -4.83
CA VAL A 106 34.58 -0.82 -6.18
C VAL A 106 34.64 -2.35 -6.29
N GLY A 107 34.08 -2.92 -7.36
CA GLY A 107 33.98 -4.37 -7.54
C GLY A 107 32.96 -5.09 -6.65
N GLY A 108 32.21 -4.38 -5.81
CA GLY A 108 31.25 -4.95 -4.88
C GLY A 108 29.89 -5.37 -5.48
N HIS A 109 29.83 -5.58 -6.79
CA HIS A 109 28.64 -6.05 -7.50
C HIS A 109 28.47 -7.56 -7.32
N LYS A 110 27.33 -7.99 -6.79
CA LYS A 110 26.99 -9.40 -6.62
C LYS A 110 25.71 -9.71 -7.39
N SER A 111 25.72 -10.77 -8.15
CA SER A 111 24.56 -11.29 -8.87
C SER A 111 24.23 -12.70 -8.37
N GLU A 112 22.95 -12.98 -8.19
CA GLU A 112 22.46 -14.27 -7.73
C GLU A 112 21.26 -14.69 -8.58
N SER A 113 21.24 -15.97 -9.04
CA SER A 113 20.10 -16.51 -9.79
C SER A 113 18.90 -16.76 -8.86
N ALA A 114 17.68 -16.78 -9.43
CA ALA A 114 16.47 -17.11 -8.68
C ALA A 114 16.54 -18.50 -8.06
N ARG A 115 17.11 -19.48 -8.76
CA ARG A 115 17.34 -20.85 -8.31
C ARG A 115 18.23 -20.88 -7.06
N SER A 116 19.37 -20.18 -7.08
CA SER A 116 20.28 -20.10 -5.93
C SER A 116 19.61 -19.43 -4.72
N ARG A 117 18.87 -18.33 -4.96
CA ARG A 117 18.15 -17.62 -3.91
C ARG A 117 17.06 -18.49 -3.28
N ARG A 118 16.29 -19.25 -4.08
CA ARG A 118 15.30 -20.19 -3.57
C ARG A 118 15.89 -21.25 -2.65
N ALA A 119 17.06 -21.80 -3.01
CA ALA A 119 17.71 -22.83 -2.22
C ALA A 119 18.16 -22.32 -0.85
N ARG A 120 18.61 -21.04 -0.76
CA ARG A 120 19.11 -20.45 0.49
C ARG A 120 18.01 -19.80 1.32
N HIS A 121 17.26 -18.87 0.71
CA HIS A 121 16.27 -18.03 1.38
C HIS A 121 15.05 -17.80 0.45
N PRO A 122 14.11 -18.76 0.39
CA PRO A 122 12.95 -18.65 -0.49
C PRO A 122 12.04 -17.46 -0.13
N GLU A 123 12.01 -17.04 1.13
CA GLU A 123 11.24 -15.90 1.61
C GLU A 123 11.60 -14.61 0.84
N LEU A 124 12.91 -14.42 0.57
CA LEU A 124 13.41 -13.24 -0.13
C LEU A 124 12.88 -13.10 -1.57
N LEU A 125 12.44 -14.20 -2.21
CA LEU A 125 11.81 -14.14 -3.54
C LEU A 125 10.47 -13.42 -3.47
N VAL A 126 9.65 -13.79 -2.50
CA VAL A 126 8.32 -13.19 -2.29
C VAL A 126 8.46 -11.76 -1.79
N GLU A 127 9.31 -11.54 -0.79
CA GLU A 127 9.58 -10.22 -0.23
C GLU A 127 10.02 -9.22 -1.29
N HIS A 128 10.97 -9.59 -2.15
CA HIS A 128 11.45 -8.73 -3.22
C HIS A 128 10.35 -8.40 -4.23
N ALA A 129 9.50 -9.39 -4.57
CA ALA A 129 8.39 -9.18 -5.49
C ALA A 129 7.34 -8.22 -4.90
N VAL A 130 6.94 -8.41 -3.65
CA VAL A 130 5.98 -7.54 -2.96
C VAL A 130 6.55 -6.14 -2.74
N ARG A 131 7.81 -6.03 -2.33
CA ARG A 131 8.48 -4.74 -2.13
C ARG A 131 8.50 -3.88 -3.41
N GLY A 132 8.69 -4.50 -4.57
CA GLY A 132 8.64 -3.81 -5.87
C GLY A 132 7.25 -3.29 -6.24
N MET A 133 6.17 -3.83 -5.63
CA MET A 133 4.78 -3.42 -5.86
C MET A 133 4.24 -2.40 -4.85
N ILE A 134 5.00 -2.14 -3.79
CA ILE A 134 4.66 -1.13 -2.77
C ILE A 134 5.41 0.18 -3.11
N PRO A 135 4.80 1.35 -2.89
CA PRO A 135 5.47 2.64 -3.11
C PRO A 135 6.75 2.79 -2.30
N HIS A 136 7.81 3.33 -2.89
CA HIS A 136 9.12 3.51 -2.24
C HIS A 136 9.18 4.76 -1.34
N THR A 137 8.10 5.03 -0.60
CA THR A 137 7.96 6.16 0.31
C THR A 137 8.20 5.76 1.78
N LYS A 138 8.26 6.73 2.68
CA LYS A 138 8.30 6.49 4.13
C LYS A 138 7.10 5.64 4.59
N LEU A 139 5.89 5.98 4.09
CA LEU A 139 4.67 5.22 4.35
C LEU A 139 4.77 3.78 3.80
N GLY A 140 5.25 3.60 2.57
CA GLY A 140 5.43 2.27 1.99
C GLY A 140 6.38 1.36 2.77
N ARG A 141 7.42 1.93 3.41
CA ARG A 141 8.30 1.17 4.33
C ARG A 141 7.55 0.70 5.59
N ALA A 142 6.65 1.52 6.12
CA ALA A 142 5.80 1.14 7.25
C ALA A 142 4.81 0.04 6.86
N VAL A 143 4.18 0.16 5.70
CA VAL A 143 3.28 -0.84 5.11
C VAL A 143 4.00 -2.18 4.90
N TYR A 144 5.22 -2.15 4.36
CA TYR A 144 6.01 -3.36 4.11
C TYR A 144 6.33 -4.15 5.39
N ARG A 145 6.51 -3.50 6.55
CA ARG A 145 6.75 -4.18 7.83
C ARG A 145 5.61 -5.10 8.28
N LYS A 146 4.41 -4.92 7.72
CA LYS A 146 3.23 -5.75 7.98
C LYS A 146 3.22 -7.05 7.19
N LEU A 147 4.13 -7.21 6.24
CA LEU A 147 4.35 -8.46 5.52
C LEU A 147 5.21 -9.40 6.38
N LYS A 148 4.75 -10.64 6.53
CA LYS A 148 5.47 -11.76 7.12
C LYS A 148 5.50 -12.90 6.13
N VAL A 149 6.68 -13.42 5.82
CA VAL A 149 6.85 -14.52 4.85
C VAL A 149 7.54 -15.67 5.55
N TYR A 150 7.01 -16.88 5.36
CA TYR A 150 7.53 -18.11 5.93
C TYR A 150 7.84 -19.12 4.85
N LYS A 151 8.92 -19.85 5.03
CA LYS A 151 9.39 -20.87 4.12
C LYS A 151 8.39 -22.02 3.98
N GLY A 152 7.95 -22.57 5.11
CA GLY A 152 7.01 -23.70 5.20
C GLY A 152 5.58 -23.27 5.53
N ALA A 153 4.78 -24.23 5.96
CA ALA A 153 3.40 -24.03 6.37
C ALA A 153 3.26 -23.44 7.79
N ASP A 154 4.28 -23.66 8.63
CA ASP A 154 4.23 -23.25 10.03
C ASP A 154 4.48 -21.76 10.20
N HIS A 155 3.65 -21.11 11.02
CA HIS A 155 3.77 -19.69 11.33
C HIS A 155 3.43 -19.41 12.80
N PRO A 156 4.08 -18.42 13.48
CA PRO A 156 3.84 -18.11 14.89
C PRO A 156 2.58 -17.26 15.14
N HIS A 157 1.80 -16.94 14.10
CA HIS A 157 0.67 -16.00 14.17
C HIS A 157 -0.69 -16.66 14.37
N ALA A 158 -0.76 -17.85 15.00
CA ALA A 158 -2.03 -18.54 15.27
C ALA A 158 -2.93 -17.72 16.23
N ALA A 159 -2.33 -17.05 17.21
CA ALA A 159 -3.08 -16.22 18.18
C ALA A 159 -3.85 -15.06 17.54
N GLN A 160 -3.40 -14.55 16.40
CA GLN A 160 -4.05 -13.47 15.65
C GLN A 160 -5.21 -13.94 14.78
N GLN A 161 -5.46 -15.25 14.70
CA GLN A 161 -6.53 -15.86 13.91
C GLN A 161 -6.61 -15.31 12.47
N PRO A 162 -5.54 -15.47 11.67
CA PRO A 162 -5.51 -14.94 10.32
C PRO A 162 -6.55 -15.63 9.43
N GLN A 163 -7.25 -14.85 8.61
CA GLN A 163 -8.23 -15.36 7.65
C GLN A 163 -7.52 -15.80 6.36
N THR A 164 -7.90 -16.94 5.80
CA THR A 164 -7.35 -17.44 4.54
C THR A 164 -7.89 -16.65 3.36
N VAL A 165 -7.00 -16.29 2.43
CA VAL A 165 -7.36 -15.64 1.17
C VAL A 165 -7.30 -16.66 0.05
N ALA A 166 -8.42 -16.88 -0.64
CA ALA A 166 -8.46 -17.69 -1.85
C ALA A 166 -7.89 -16.92 -3.05
N PHE A 167 -7.27 -17.64 -3.98
CA PHE A 167 -6.89 -17.14 -5.29
C PHE A 167 -7.98 -17.55 -6.29
N ASP A 168 -8.48 -16.57 -7.02
CA ASP A 168 -9.32 -16.75 -8.20
C ASP A 168 -8.43 -16.89 -9.45
#